data_8ff1ec1e84b5af965dd935ba9f3f3342
#
_entry.id   8ff1ec1e84b5af965dd935ba9f3f3342
#
_cell.length_a   1.000
_cell.length_b   1.000
_cell.length_c   1.000
_cell.angle_alpha   90.00
_cell.angle_beta   90.00
_cell.angle_gamma   90.00
#
_symmetry.space_group_name_H-M   'P 1'
#
loop_
_entity.id
_entity.type
_entity.pdbx_description
1 polymer ?
#
loop_
_entity_poly.entity_id
_entity_poly.type
_entity_poly.pdbx_seq_one_letter_code
_entity_poly.pdbx_strand_id
1 'polypeptide(L)'
;MKTLRRSPVMRWFSSAALAATCGIVLTGCSLGGQQEQQTLVAEPATIVSVLPTRPSLTPAGPIRAVDAQGFTAALLGRPDSALTTSLKQAGFLRGATREWTGLKGASLVAVVGLWDDGSAAASLGGDAADAVVPGGTPWTPSQYGGSQGSRADTARALSVVVGRVSLFLRATGTVDDAAVLRQMDLMFQTASGMDRRGTSSNG
;
A
#
# COMPACT_ATOMS: atom_id res chain seq x y z
N MET A 1 34.58 21.71 -19.26
CA MET A 1 34.69 20.63 -18.26
C MET A 1 33.30 20.27 -17.80
N LYS A 2 32.71 19.16 -18.28
CA LYS A 2 31.36 18.67 -17.91
C LYS A 2 31.54 17.60 -16.83
N THR A 3 31.17 17.91 -15.59
CA THR A 3 31.13 16.96 -14.49
C THR A 3 29.91 16.05 -14.66
N LEU A 4 30.15 14.80 -15.00
CA LEU A 4 29.13 13.74 -14.94
C LEU A 4 28.73 13.48 -13.49
N ARG A 5 27.50 13.83 -13.13
CA ARG A 5 26.87 13.36 -11.89
C ARG A 5 26.56 11.88 -12.05
N ARG A 6 27.29 11.04 -11.31
CA ARG A 6 27.00 9.63 -11.14
C ARG A 6 25.71 9.49 -10.33
N SER A 7 24.71 8.85 -10.92
CA SER A 7 23.51 8.39 -10.21
C SER A 7 23.91 7.37 -9.12
N PRO A 8 23.36 7.44 -7.90
CA PRO A 8 23.56 6.40 -6.92
C PRO A 8 22.84 5.14 -7.38
N VAL A 9 23.63 4.11 -7.70
CA VAL A 9 23.16 2.77 -7.97
C VAL A 9 22.55 2.23 -6.68
N MET A 10 21.27 1.94 -6.75
CA MET A 10 20.43 1.31 -5.75
C MET A 10 21.08 0.01 -5.28
N ARG A 11 21.61 0.00 -4.04
CA ARG A 11 22.09 -1.21 -3.39
C ARG A 11 20.90 -1.90 -2.73
N TRP A 12 20.33 -2.85 -3.42
CA TRP A 12 19.32 -3.75 -2.87
C TRP A 12 19.96 -5.10 -2.52
N PHE A 13 19.72 -5.51 -1.30
CA PHE A 13 19.82 -6.85 -0.73
C PHE A 13 21.16 -7.59 -0.72
N SER A 14 21.74 -7.68 0.45
CA SER A 14 22.50 -8.85 0.89
C SER A 14 22.30 -9.01 2.41
N SER A 15 21.50 -9.97 2.80
CA SER A 15 21.66 -10.69 4.07
C SER A 15 20.82 -11.96 4.01
N ALA A 16 21.42 -13.01 3.48
CA ALA A 16 21.00 -14.38 3.69
C ALA A 16 21.57 -14.83 5.03
N ALA A 17 20.73 -15.15 6.00
CA ALA A 17 21.13 -15.91 7.18
C ALA A 17 20.44 -17.27 7.13
N LEU A 18 21.21 -18.29 6.78
CA LEU A 18 20.88 -19.71 7.02
C LEU A 18 20.88 -19.96 8.53
N ALA A 19 19.82 -20.54 9.06
CA ALA A 19 19.85 -21.30 10.29
C ALA A 19 19.05 -22.59 10.11
N ALA A 20 19.75 -23.67 9.88
CA ALA A 20 19.24 -25.02 10.00
C ALA A 20 19.32 -25.44 11.47
N THR A 21 18.25 -25.94 12.06
CA THR A 21 18.36 -26.85 13.23
C THR A 21 17.14 -27.76 13.33
N CYS A 22 17.44 -29.00 13.15
CA CYS A 22 17.06 -30.26 13.83
C CYS A 22 15.67 -30.38 14.47
N GLY A 23 15.04 -31.49 14.03
CA GLY A 23 13.80 -32.08 14.45
C GLY A 23 13.69 -32.49 15.91
N ILE A 24 12.44 -32.51 16.34
CA ILE A 24 11.95 -33.48 17.33
C ILE A 24 10.55 -33.90 16.87
N VAL A 25 10.46 -35.19 16.54
CA VAL A 25 9.18 -35.87 16.30
C VAL A 25 8.55 -36.13 17.67
N LEU A 26 7.41 -35.50 17.94
CA LEU A 26 6.49 -35.93 18.99
C LEU A 26 5.14 -36.21 18.35
N THR A 27 4.90 -37.50 18.14
CA THR A 27 3.59 -38.07 17.82
C THR A 27 2.67 -37.81 19.01
N GLY A 28 1.74 -36.87 18.85
CA GLY A 28 0.61 -36.65 19.73
C GLY A 28 -0.64 -36.53 18.90
N CYS A 29 -1.44 -37.62 18.78
CA CYS A 29 -2.79 -37.59 18.26
C CYS A 29 -3.64 -36.70 19.15
N SER A 30 -3.95 -35.51 18.70
CA SER A 30 -5.03 -34.68 19.22
C SER A 30 -5.98 -34.42 18.06
N LEU A 31 -7.08 -35.18 18.04
CA LEU A 31 -8.28 -34.87 17.28
C LEU A 31 -8.92 -33.60 17.87
N GLY A 32 -8.37 -32.47 17.54
CA GLY A 32 -8.95 -31.16 17.73
C GLY A 32 -8.96 -30.48 16.38
N GLY A 33 -10.15 -30.36 15.77
CA GLY A 33 -10.30 -29.60 14.54
C GLY A 33 -9.77 -28.19 14.76
N GLN A 34 -8.56 -27.93 14.28
CA GLN A 34 -8.10 -26.56 14.05
C GLN A 34 -8.97 -26.05 12.88
N GLN A 35 -10.11 -25.44 13.23
CA GLN A 35 -10.67 -24.43 12.35
C GLN A 35 -9.54 -23.41 12.16
N GLU A 36 -8.89 -23.45 11.01
CA GLU A 36 -8.10 -22.33 10.53
C GLU A 36 -9.00 -21.11 10.66
N GLN A 37 -8.71 -20.28 11.64
CA GLN A 37 -9.32 -18.97 11.74
C GLN A 37 -8.92 -18.21 10.48
N GLN A 38 -9.78 -18.27 9.48
CA GLN A 38 -9.69 -17.39 8.33
C GLN A 38 -9.87 -15.98 8.89
N THR A 39 -8.76 -15.33 9.20
CA THR A 39 -8.72 -13.90 9.46
C THR A 39 -9.41 -13.25 8.26
N LEU A 40 -10.56 -12.62 8.50
CA LEU A 40 -11.30 -11.92 7.44
C LEU A 40 -10.42 -10.79 6.93
N VAL A 41 -9.63 -11.10 5.92
CA VAL A 41 -8.73 -10.14 5.28
C VAL A 41 -9.60 -9.21 4.44
N ALA A 42 -9.47 -7.93 4.70
CA ALA A 42 -10.21 -6.92 3.97
C ALA A 42 -9.90 -6.99 2.47
N GLU A 43 -10.91 -7.23 1.66
CA GLU A 43 -10.76 -7.20 0.20
C GLU A 43 -10.40 -5.79 -0.26
N PRO A 44 -9.33 -5.61 -1.06
CA PRO A 44 -8.89 -4.30 -1.52
C PRO A 44 -10.00 -3.48 -2.19
N ALA A 45 -10.86 -4.11 -3.00
CA ALA A 45 -11.97 -3.46 -3.66
C ALA A 45 -13.00 -2.89 -2.66
N THR A 46 -13.25 -3.58 -1.54
CA THR A 46 -14.16 -3.10 -0.49
C THR A 46 -13.60 -1.85 0.17
N ILE A 47 -12.30 -1.80 0.46
CA ILE A 47 -11.65 -0.63 1.06
C ILE A 47 -11.74 0.59 0.13
N VAL A 48 -11.48 0.39 -1.16
CA VAL A 48 -11.56 1.48 -2.14
C VAL A 48 -13.01 1.94 -2.39
N SER A 49 -14.01 1.07 -2.20
CA SER A 49 -15.42 1.38 -2.46
C SER A 49 -16.02 2.38 -1.49
N VAL A 50 -15.50 2.47 -0.26
CA VAL A 50 -16.01 3.41 0.75
C VAL A 50 -15.61 4.86 0.49
N LEU A 51 -14.71 5.11 -0.45
CA LEU A 51 -14.25 6.45 -0.75
C LEU A 51 -15.34 7.24 -1.50
N PRO A 52 -15.82 8.35 -0.92
CA PRO A 52 -16.91 9.13 -1.50
C PRO A 52 -16.46 9.87 -2.76
N THR A 53 -17.43 10.11 -3.66
CA THR A 53 -17.30 11.12 -4.69
C THR A 53 -17.42 12.50 -4.02
N ARG A 54 -16.46 13.40 -4.28
CA ARG A 54 -16.48 14.77 -3.76
C ARG A 54 -16.91 15.76 -4.81
N PRO A 55 -17.48 16.92 -4.41
CA PRO A 55 -17.90 17.95 -5.36
C PRO A 55 -16.77 18.45 -6.27
N SER A 56 -15.51 18.40 -5.79
CA SER A 56 -14.31 18.85 -6.53
C SER A 56 -13.61 17.76 -7.33
N LEU A 57 -13.98 16.48 -7.11
CA LEU A 57 -13.35 15.32 -7.75
C LEU A 57 -14.43 14.35 -8.24
N THR A 58 -14.36 13.99 -9.50
CA THR A 58 -15.27 13.03 -10.14
C THR A 58 -14.53 11.71 -10.37
N PRO A 59 -15.14 10.55 -10.10
CA PRO A 59 -14.54 9.28 -10.47
C PRO A 59 -14.20 9.24 -11.96
N ALA A 60 -12.95 8.93 -12.30
CA ALA A 60 -12.47 8.80 -13.68
C ALA A 60 -12.86 7.46 -14.31
N GLY A 61 -13.41 6.54 -13.51
CA GLY A 61 -13.84 5.23 -13.96
C GLY A 61 -14.28 4.34 -12.79
N PRO A 62 -14.60 3.07 -13.06
CA PRO A 62 -14.96 2.10 -12.03
C PRO A 62 -13.75 1.73 -11.16
N ILE A 63 -14.04 1.10 -10.01
CA ILE A 63 -13.02 0.39 -9.24
C ILE A 63 -12.46 -0.74 -10.10
N ARG A 64 -11.14 -0.84 -10.16
CA ARG A 64 -10.45 -1.88 -10.92
C ARG A 64 -9.69 -2.79 -9.97
N ALA A 65 -9.92 -4.10 -10.06
CA ALA A 65 -9.02 -5.08 -9.49
C ALA A 65 -7.72 -5.08 -10.30
N VAL A 66 -6.59 -5.19 -9.60
CA VAL A 66 -5.26 -5.13 -10.23
C VAL A 66 -4.35 -6.24 -9.70
N ASP A 67 -3.55 -6.77 -10.61
CA ASP A 67 -2.39 -7.61 -10.31
C ASP A 67 -1.16 -6.74 -9.95
N ALA A 68 -0.01 -7.35 -9.74
CA ALA A 68 1.22 -6.63 -9.41
C ALA A 68 1.63 -5.60 -10.46
N GLN A 69 1.39 -5.85 -11.74
CA GLN A 69 1.70 -4.89 -12.82
C GLN A 69 0.75 -3.70 -12.78
N GLY A 70 -0.54 -3.97 -12.68
CA GLY A 70 -1.56 -2.92 -12.56
C GLY A 70 -1.41 -2.10 -11.28
N PHE A 71 -1.03 -2.74 -10.16
CA PHE A 71 -0.72 -2.06 -8.90
C PHE A 71 0.45 -1.09 -9.09
N THR A 72 1.56 -1.55 -9.67
CA THR A 72 2.72 -0.71 -9.95
C THR A 72 2.35 0.48 -10.84
N ALA A 73 1.60 0.23 -11.92
CA ALA A 73 1.19 1.28 -12.84
C ALA A 73 0.28 2.33 -12.17
N ALA A 74 -0.63 1.91 -11.30
CA ALA A 74 -1.48 2.83 -10.55
C ALA A 74 -0.68 3.63 -9.50
N LEU A 75 0.26 2.96 -8.81
CA LEU A 75 1.12 3.56 -7.80
C LEU A 75 1.99 4.66 -8.40
N LEU A 76 2.75 4.35 -9.44
CA LEU A 76 3.74 5.25 -10.04
C LEU A 76 3.17 6.14 -11.16
N GLY A 77 1.96 5.85 -11.66
CA GLY A 77 1.40 6.49 -12.86
C GLY A 77 2.03 6.00 -14.17
N ARG A 78 2.88 4.97 -14.11
CA ARG A 78 3.54 4.32 -15.24
C ARG A 78 3.90 2.88 -14.89
N PRO A 79 3.99 1.96 -15.87
CA PRO A 79 4.50 0.63 -15.63
C PRO A 79 5.98 0.65 -15.21
N ASP A 80 6.35 -0.27 -14.32
CA ASP A 80 7.73 -0.51 -13.90
C ASP A 80 7.93 -2.02 -13.66
N SER A 81 8.73 -2.65 -14.52
CA SER A 81 8.93 -4.10 -14.49
C SER A 81 9.77 -4.56 -13.29
N ALA A 82 10.72 -3.74 -12.85
CA ALA A 82 11.56 -4.06 -11.70
C ALA A 82 10.73 -4.06 -10.41
N LEU A 83 9.94 -3.01 -10.18
CA LEU A 83 9.02 -2.95 -9.05
C LEU A 83 7.96 -4.05 -9.11
N THR A 84 7.39 -4.34 -10.30
CA THR A 84 6.44 -5.44 -10.48
C THR A 84 7.02 -6.79 -10.07
N THR A 85 8.28 -7.05 -10.41
CA THR A 85 8.98 -8.28 -10.02
C THR A 85 9.21 -8.31 -8.51
N SER A 86 9.66 -7.20 -7.92
CA SER A 86 9.86 -7.09 -6.47
C SER A 86 8.56 -7.31 -5.68
N LEU A 87 7.44 -6.76 -6.15
CA LEU A 87 6.11 -6.98 -5.55
C LEU A 87 5.74 -8.46 -5.50
N LYS A 88 5.91 -9.18 -6.61
CA LYS A 88 5.62 -10.62 -6.68
C LYS A 88 6.50 -11.42 -5.73
N GLN A 89 7.80 -11.10 -5.67
CA GLN A 89 8.75 -11.76 -4.77
C GLN A 89 8.46 -11.46 -3.30
N ALA A 90 7.91 -10.28 -2.99
CA ALA A 90 7.54 -9.86 -1.65
C ALA A 90 6.16 -10.39 -1.20
N GLY A 91 5.50 -11.25 -1.98
CA GLY A 91 4.24 -11.86 -1.59
C GLY A 91 3.01 -10.98 -1.86
N PHE A 92 3.05 -10.09 -2.86
CA PHE A 92 1.86 -9.38 -3.30
C PHE A 92 0.83 -10.34 -3.91
N LEU A 93 -0.39 -10.35 -3.37
CA LEU A 93 -1.46 -11.24 -3.80
C LEU A 93 -2.37 -10.59 -4.84
N ARG A 94 -2.95 -9.46 -4.50
CA ARG A 94 -3.91 -8.73 -5.34
C ARG A 94 -4.10 -7.31 -4.84
N GLY A 95 -4.67 -6.46 -5.66
CA GLY A 95 -4.99 -5.09 -5.27
C GLY A 95 -6.26 -4.56 -5.93
N ALA A 96 -6.61 -3.34 -5.55
CA ALA A 96 -7.64 -2.54 -6.22
C ALA A 96 -7.22 -1.09 -6.32
N THR A 97 -7.71 -0.42 -7.34
CA THR A 97 -7.47 1.00 -7.56
C THR A 97 -8.74 1.74 -7.94
N ARG A 98 -8.80 2.99 -7.56
CA ARG A 98 -9.81 3.95 -7.99
C ARG A 98 -9.17 5.30 -8.23
N GLU A 99 -9.62 5.97 -9.26
CA GLU A 99 -9.09 7.26 -9.69
C GLU A 99 -10.21 8.31 -9.75
N TRP A 100 -9.88 9.52 -9.39
CA TRP A 100 -10.72 10.70 -9.53
C TRP A 100 -9.97 11.80 -10.25
N THR A 101 -10.70 12.57 -11.04
CA THR A 101 -10.20 13.77 -11.71
C THR A 101 -10.98 14.99 -11.23
N GLY A 102 -10.33 16.13 -11.20
CA GLY A 102 -10.89 17.40 -10.80
C GLY A 102 -10.59 18.51 -11.79
N LEU A 103 -10.98 19.70 -11.42
CA LEU A 103 -10.68 20.91 -12.19
C LEU A 103 -9.18 21.19 -12.22
N LYS A 104 -8.70 21.85 -13.27
CA LYS A 104 -7.31 22.30 -13.44
C LYS A 104 -6.27 21.16 -13.34
N GLY A 105 -6.64 19.96 -13.79
CA GLY A 105 -5.74 18.82 -13.81
C GLY A 105 -5.51 18.17 -12.43
N ALA A 106 -6.33 18.49 -11.43
CA ALA A 106 -6.29 17.79 -10.15
C ALA A 106 -6.64 16.32 -10.34
N SER A 107 -5.88 15.42 -9.73
CA SER A 107 -6.20 14.00 -9.69
C SER A 107 -5.90 13.39 -8.32
N LEU A 108 -6.64 12.34 -7.99
CA LEU A 108 -6.42 11.51 -6.80
C LEU A 108 -6.53 10.06 -7.22
N VAL A 109 -5.56 9.26 -6.83
CA VAL A 109 -5.53 7.81 -7.08
C VAL A 109 -5.39 7.11 -5.74
N ALA A 110 -6.35 6.24 -5.44
CA ALA A 110 -6.26 5.31 -4.31
C ALA A 110 -5.82 3.94 -4.83
N VAL A 111 -4.83 3.36 -4.19
CA VAL A 111 -4.30 2.04 -4.50
C VAL A 111 -4.25 1.24 -3.21
N VAL A 112 -4.87 0.08 -3.20
CA VAL A 112 -4.90 -0.82 -2.05
C VAL A 112 -4.33 -2.17 -2.46
N GLY A 113 -3.37 -2.68 -1.70
CA GLY A 113 -2.73 -3.98 -1.93
C GLY A 113 -2.96 -4.94 -0.77
N LEU A 114 -3.14 -6.22 -1.08
CA LEU A 114 -3.15 -7.32 -0.12
C LEU A 114 -1.89 -8.15 -0.31
N TRP A 115 -1.27 -8.54 0.80
CA TRP A 115 0.02 -9.22 0.84
C TRP A 115 -0.05 -10.51 1.66
N ASP A 116 0.88 -11.41 1.42
CA ASP A 116 1.07 -12.60 2.27
C ASP A 116 1.55 -12.20 3.67
N ASP A 117 2.40 -11.17 3.76
CA ASP A 117 2.96 -10.65 4.99
C ASP A 117 2.90 -9.09 5.03
N GLY A 118 2.57 -8.55 6.22
CA GLY A 118 2.50 -7.11 6.45
C GLY A 118 3.86 -6.39 6.45
N SER A 119 4.95 -7.09 6.77
CA SER A 119 6.28 -6.51 6.76
C SER A 119 6.73 -6.13 5.34
N ALA A 120 6.40 -6.96 4.36
CA ALA A 120 6.65 -6.67 2.95
C ALA A 120 5.85 -5.45 2.45
N ALA A 121 4.59 -5.32 2.89
CA ALA A 121 3.76 -4.14 2.60
C ALA A 121 4.40 -2.85 3.14
N ALA A 122 4.95 -2.89 4.36
CA ALA A 122 5.55 -1.74 5.02
C ALA A 122 6.85 -1.27 4.33
N SER A 123 7.67 -2.21 3.84
CA SER A 123 8.96 -1.88 3.21
C SER A 123 8.84 -1.08 1.92
N LEU A 124 7.70 -1.18 1.22
CA LEU A 124 7.48 -0.52 -0.08
C LEU A 124 6.91 0.89 0.04
N GLY A 125 6.40 1.28 1.22
CA GLY A 125 5.65 2.53 1.38
C GLY A 125 6.49 3.78 1.15
N GLY A 126 7.69 3.85 1.74
CA GLY A 126 8.58 5.02 1.65
C GLY A 126 9.15 5.21 0.26
N ASP A 127 9.73 4.16 -0.29
CA ASP A 127 10.33 4.18 -1.62
C ASP A 127 9.29 4.54 -2.71
N ALA A 128 8.06 4.04 -2.55
CA ALA A 128 6.97 4.37 -3.45
C ALA A 128 6.55 5.84 -3.35
N ALA A 129 6.48 6.40 -2.14
CA ALA A 129 6.12 7.80 -1.95
C ALA A 129 7.16 8.74 -2.56
N ASP A 130 8.44 8.46 -2.38
CA ASP A 130 9.55 9.24 -2.97
C ASP A 130 9.62 9.08 -4.49
N ALA A 131 9.32 7.89 -5.03
CA ALA A 131 9.26 7.68 -6.47
C ALA A 131 8.10 8.44 -7.13
N VAL A 132 7.00 8.65 -6.41
CA VAL A 132 5.81 9.40 -6.88
C VAL A 132 6.00 10.90 -6.78
N VAL A 133 6.69 11.39 -5.74
CA VAL A 133 6.97 12.81 -5.50
C VAL A 133 8.49 13.02 -5.37
N PRO A 134 9.24 12.94 -6.49
CA PRO A 134 10.69 13.07 -6.47
C PRO A 134 11.14 14.42 -5.93
N GLY A 135 12.02 14.41 -4.93
CA GLY A 135 12.52 15.64 -4.30
C GLY A 135 11.50 16.35 -3.41
N GLY A 136 10.40 15.70 -3.07
CA GLY A 136 9.42 16.19 -2.13
C GLY A 136 9.96 16.22 -0.69
N THR A 137 9.24 16.91 0.18
CA THR A 137 9.49 16.90 1.63
C THR A 137 8.86 15.67 2.27
N PRO A 138 9.53 14.97 3.19
CA PRO A 138 8.91 13.87 3.95
C PRO A 138 7.60 14.32 4.62
N TRP A 139 6.59 13.45 4.55
CA TRP A 139 5.27 13.70 5.10
C TRP A 139 4.76 12.48 5.86
N THR A 140 4.82 12.57 7.18
CA THR A 140 4.47 11.48 8.09
C THR A 140 3.39 11.95 9.07
N PRO A 141 2.09 11.92 8.68
CA PRO A 141 1.00 12.31 9.55
C PRO A 141 0.96 11.47 10.83
N SER A 142 0.97 12.13 12.01
CA SER A 142 1.10 11.46 13.31
C SER A 142 -0.07 10.53 13.67
N GLN A 143 -1.25 10.72 13.06
CA GLN A 143 -2.41 9.86 13.29
C GLN A 143 -2.26 8.44 12.74
N TYR A 144 -1.28 8.20 11.85
CA TYR A 144 -1.00 6.86 11.32
C TYR A 144 0.40 6.44 11.74
N GLY A 145 0.51 5.55 12.72
CA GLY A 145 1.78 4.98 13.14
C GLY A 145 2.45 4.27 11.96
N GLY A 146 3.73 4.60 11.69
CA GLY A 146 4.49 4.00 10.58
C GLY A 146 4.09 4.47 9.19
N SER A 147 3.31 5.55 9.06
CA SER A 147 3.02 6.16 7.76
C SER A 147 4.28 6.69 7.09
N GLN A 148 4.34 6.59 5.77
CA GLN A 148 5.42 7.09 4.94
C GLN A 148 4.82 7.89 3.80
N GLY A 149 5.31 9.11 3.59
CA GLY A 149 4.80 9.97 2.56
C GLY A 149 5.81 11.01 2.10
N SER A 150 5.51 11.61 0.97
CA SER A 150 6.27 12.71 0.38
C SER A 150 5.32 13.73 -0.20
N ARG A 151 5.63 15.01 -0.10
CA ARG A 151 4.81 16.10 -0.64
C ARG A 151 5.64 17.19 -1.28
N ALA A 152 5.07 17.77 -2.33
CA ALA A 152 5.53 18.96 -3.01
C ALA A 152 4.33 19.89 -3.25
N ASP A 153 4.54 21.07 -3.84
CA ASP A 153 3.49 22.07 -4.06
C ASP A 153 2.27 21.49 -4.82
N THR A 154 2.52 20.66 -5.83
CA THR A 154 1.50 20.13 -6.72
C THR A 154 1.38 18.60 -6.69
N ALA A 155 2.05 17.93 -5.77
CA ALA A 155 2.02 16.47 -5.67
C ALA A 155 2.09 16.00 -4.22
N ARG A 156 1.37 14.92 -3.91
CA ARG A 156 1.37 14.26 -2.61
C ARG A 156 1.29 12.77 -2.78
N ALA A 157 2.02 12.05 -1.95
CA ALA A 157 1.94 10.62 -1.84
C ALA A 157 1.92 10.23 -0.36
N LEU A 158 1.04 9.31 0.02
CA LEU A 158 0.94 8.83 1.40
C LEU A 158 0.68 7.33 1.39
N SER A 159 1.49 6.59 2.15
CA SER A 159 1.38 5.16 2.37
C SER A 159 1.12 4.86 3.84
N VAL A 160 0.19 3.95 4.11
CA VAL A 160 -0.14 3.43 5.44
C VAL A 160 -0.35 1.94 5.33
N VAL A 161 0.12 1.17 6.33
CA VAL A 161 -0.08 -0.28 6.37
C VAL A 161 -0.94 -0.66 7.56
N VAL A 162 -1.91 -1.54 7.32
CA VAL A 162 -2.80 -2.12 8.33
C VAL A 162 -2.76 -3.63 8.20
N GLY A 163 -2.09 -4.31 9.13
CA GLY A 163 -1.88 -5.75 9.03
C GLY A 163 -1.21 -6.13 7.71
N ARG A 164 -1.91 -6.90 6.88
CA ARG A 164 -1.44 -7.36 5.56
C ARG A 164 -1.92 -6.46 4.40
N VAL A 165 -2.48 -5.31 4.68
CA VAL A 165 -3.03 -4.40 3.67
C VAL A 165 -2.19 -3.14 3.58
N SER A 166 -1.72 -2.81 2.38
CA SER A 166 -1.13 -1.50 2.08
C SER A 166 -2.18 -0.55 1.51
N LEU A 167 -2.25 0.63 2.08
CA LEU A 167 -3.10 1.73 1.63
C LEU A 167 -2.20 2.82 1.05
N PHE A 168 -2.45 3.23 -0.18
CA PHE A 168 -1.67 4.26 -0.83
C PHE A 168 -2.57 5.29 -1.51
N LEU A 169 -2.26 6.56 -1.30
CA LEU A 169 -2.89 7.69 -2.00
C LEU A 169 -1.83 8.50 -2.74
N ARG A 170 -2.11 8.78 -3.99
CA ARG A 170 -1.36 9.72 -4.81
C ARG A 170 -2.29 10.84 -5.24
N ALA A 171 -1.88 12.08 -5.01
CA ALA A 171 -2.62 13.26 -5.48
C ALA A 171 -1.71 14.17 -6.31
N THR A 172 -2.26 14.78 -7.35
CA THR A 172 -1.58 15.78 -8.19
C THR A 172 -2.48 16.99 -8.42
N GLY A 173 -1.88 18.14 -8.72
CA GLY A 173 -2.59 19.39 -8.92
C GLY A 173 -3.02 20.04 -7.61
N THR A 174 -4.20 20.64 -7.59
CA THR A 174 -4.70 21.46 -6.48
C THR A 174 -5.39 20.66 -5.36
N VAL A 175 -5.02 19.39 -5.15
CA VAL A 175 -5.54 18.56 -4.05
C VAL A 175 -4.80 18.88 -2.76
N ASP A 176 -5.49 19.37 -1.74
CA ASP A 176 -4.89 19.76 -0.46
C ASP A 176 -4.60 18.55 0.47
N ASP A 177 -3.73 18.77 1.47
CA ASP A 177 -3.36 17.74 2.45
C ASP A 177 -4.59 17.21 3.20
N ALA A 178 -5.53 18.09 3.59
CA ALA A 178 -6.73 17.70 4.31
C ALA A 178 -7.65 16.81 3.47
N ALA A 179 -7.67 16.98 2.15
CA ALA A 179 -8.42 16.09 1.25
C ALA A 179 -7.79 14.70 1.20
N VAL A 180 -6.46 14.60 1.09
CA VAL A 180 -5.74 13.31 1.10
C VAL A 180 -5.92 12.60 2.44
N LEU A 181 -5.73 13.30 3.55
CA LEU A 181 -5.89 12.73 4.89
C LEU A 181 -7.29 12.19 5.13
N ARG A 182 -8.34 12.94 4.77
CA ARG A 182 -9.72 12.46 4.91
C ARG A 182 -10.01 11.18 4.10
N GLN A 183 -9.39 11.02 2.92
CA GLN A 183 -9.54 9.77 2.14
C GLN A 183 -8.76 8.64 2.80
N MET A 184 -7.55 8.92 3.29
CA MET A 184 -6.75 7.92 4.02
C MET A 184 -7.46 7.47 5.29
N ASP A 185 -8.10 8.38 6.06
CA ASP A 185 -8.88 8.03 7.25
C ASP A 185 -9.97 7.00 6.95
N LEU A 186 -10.72 7.21 5.87
CA LEU A 186 -11.78 6.28 5.47
C LEU A 186 -11.24 4.89 5.11
N MET A 187 -10.16 4.84 4.34
CA MET A 187 -9.51 3.57 4.01
C MET A 187 -8.94 2.89 5.25
N PHE A 188 -8.25 3.64 6.10
CA PHE A 188 -7.65 3.15 7.34
C PHE A 188 -8.71 2.59 8.30
N GLN A 189 -9.81 3.31 8.54
CA GLN A 189 -10.90 2.85 9.39
C GLN A 189 -11.55 1.58 8.85
N THR A 190 -11.73 1.50 7.52
CA THR A 190 -12.31 0.32 6.87
C THR A 190 -11.39 -0.88 7.01
N ALA A 191 -10.10 -0.73 6.70
CA ALA A 191 -9.10 -1.77 6.83
C ALA A 191 -8.95 -2.25 8.29
N SER A 192 -8.84 -1.32 9.23
CA SER A 192 -8.71 -1.62 10.68
C SER A 192 -9.98 -2.23 11.27
N GLY A 193 -11.17 -1.83 10.80
CA GLY A 193 -12.44 -2.38 11.26
C GLY A 193 -12.67 -3.82 10.81
N MET A 194 -12.13 -4.21 9.66
CA MET A 194 -12.15 -5.59 9.16
C MET A 194 -11.12 -6.45 9.89
N ASP A 195 -9.93 -5.92 10.16
CA ASP A 195 -8.88 -6.60 10.91
C ASP A 195 -9.34 -6.94 12.34
N ARG A 196 -10.00 -5.99 13.05
CA ARG A 196 -10.55 -6.22 14.39
C ARG A 196 -11.65 -7.29 14.45
N ARG A 197 -12.48 -7.41 13.42
CA ARG A 197 -13.52 -8.45 13.39
C ARG A 197 -12.94 -9.86 13.23
N GLY A 198 -11.78 -9.99 12.60
CA GLY A 198 -11.03 -11.24 12.56
C GLY A 198 -10.42 -11.67 13.88
N THR A 199 -10.13 -10.73 14.80
CA THR A 199 -9.49 -11.03 16.09
C THR A 199 -10.47 -11.20 17.25
N SER A 200 -11.71 -10.72 17.14
CA SER A 200 -12.68 -10.72 18.27
C SER A 200 -13.62 -11.92 18.34
N SER A 201 -13.46 -12.95 17.49
CA SER A 201 -14.31 -14.16 17.56
C SER A 201 -13.81 -15.24 18.53
N ASN A 202 -12.87 -14.92 19.42
CA ASN A 202 -12.35 -15.78 20.48
C ASN A 202 -12.56 -15.13 21.86
N GLY A 203 -13.79 -15.10 22.33
CA GLY A 203 -14.16 -14.78 23.68
C GLY A 203 -15.12 -15.84 24.21
#